data_4af03d34f02c2d1742c849eb311421da
#
_entry.id   4af03d34f02c2d1742c849eb311421da
#
_cell.length_a   1.000
_cell.length_b   1.000
_cell.length_c   1.000
_cell.angle_alpha   90.00
_cell.angle_beta   90.00
_cell.angle_gamma   90.00
#
_symmetry.space_group_name_H-M   'P 1'
#
loop_
_entity.id
_entity.type
_entity.pdbx_description
1 polymer ?
#
loop_
_entity_poly.entity_id
_entity_poly.type
_entity_poly.pdbx_seq_one_letter_code
_entity_poly.pdbx_strand_id
1 'polypeptide(L)'
;MLRPLAGRCARPALTTNRAFCGSGHPRTRIISHRMVVACIFAPLGAIQVIIAGLGRSGSSSLNEALAQLNYTTVVGFPDLVFLDEFQRLSNGTIDDSGFLAQVAEKGYTAAGYDMAPLMNFANAAKTGAKIILTERDSADVWATSVLATIATHKAAMIQRPFTFIKAFRVLRPTLDKLYAYYNDGEEAHVLTDRERLKRAYTKHSEKVKASVPRHRLLIFNVKQGWPPLCRFLDVEEGSCPTGPFPWAMSSFEMKIITFVFHAATWVWPLIPIVPVLAAFGCVRCFSRGAAAPRNNDNAKRA
;
A
#
# COMPACT_ATOMS: atom_id res chain seq x y z
N MET A 1 -10.91 -51.19 -17.42
CA MET A 1 -9.70 -51.21 -18.32
C MET A 1 -9.34 -49.78 -18.63
N LEU A 2 -8.09 -49.50 -18.46
CA LEU A 2 -7.20 -48.38 -18.86
C LEU A 2 -6.60 -47.57 -17.69
N ARG A 3 -5.27 -47.66 -17.71
CA ARG A 3 -4.30 -47.26 -16.68
C ARG A 3 -3.92 -45.74 -16.77
N PRO A 4 -3.34 -45.20 -15.71
CA PRO A 4 -2.87 -43.81 -15.66
C PRO A 4 -1.50 -43.63 -16.30
N LEU A 5 -1.29 -42.45 -16.92
CA LEU A 5 0.02 -42.00 -17.43
C LEU A 5 0.72 -41.13 -16.38
N ALA A 6 1.92 -41.63 -16.00
CA ALA A 6 2.86 -40.93 -15.15
C ALA A 6 3.60 -39.82 -15.94
N GLY A 7 3.54 -38.59 -15.49
CA GLY A 7 4.36 -37.47 -15.96
C GLY A 7 5.65 -37.32 -15.13
N ARG A 8 6.81 -37.33 -15.81
CA ARG A 8 8.16 -37.32 -15.24
C ARG A 8 8.57 -35.96 -14.72
N CYS A 9 9.11 -35.91 -13.51
CA CYS A 9 9.89 -34.77 -13.01
C CYS A 9 11.24 -34.66 -13.76
N ALA A 10 11.51 -33.51 -14.34
CA ALA A 10 12.81 -33.15 -14.87
C ALA A 10 13.68 -32.51 -13.77
N ARG A 11 14.87 -33.06 -13.55
CA ARG A 11 15.90 -32.45 -12.67
C ARG A 11 16.68 -31.40 -13.45
N PRO A 12 17.03 -30.25 -12.88
CA PRO A 12 18.07 -29.41 -13.48
C PRO A 12 19.47 -29.88 -13.10
N ALA A 13 20.38 -29.74 -14.06
CA ALA A 13 21.76 -30.22 -14.04
C ALA A 13 22.66 -29.39 -13.12
N LEU A 14 23.55 -30.11 -12.42
CA LEU A 14 24.69 -29.58 -11.69
C LEU A 14 25.79 -29.11 -12.67
N THR A 15 26.18 -27.84 -12.62
CA THR A 15 27.45 -27.37 -13.19
C THR A 15 28.50 -27.23 -12.09
N THR A 16 29.54 -28.00 -12.23
CA THR A 16 30.77 -27.98 -11.43
C THR A 16 31.56 -26.69 -11.64
N ASN A 17 32.04 -26.07 -10.57
CA ASN A 17 33.19 -25.20 -10.63
C ASN A 17 34.20 -25.52 -9.51
N ARG A 18 35.46 -25.47 -9.93
CA ARG A 18 36.68 -25.96 -9.31
C ARG A 18 37.05 -25.31 -7.98
N ALA A 19 37.67 -26.12 -7.16
CA ALA A 19 38.34 -25.81 -5.92
C ALA A 19 39.50 -24.81 -6.07
N PHE A 20 39.61 -23.91 -5.06
CA PHE A 20 40.86 -23.28 -4.69
C PHE A 20 41.14 -23.59 -3.21
N CYS A 21 42.25 -24.27 -2.95
CA CYS A 21 42.74 -24.55 -1.61
C CYS A 21 43.33 -23.32 -0.96
N GLY A 22 42.83 -22.98 0.23
CA GLY A 22 43.41 -22.03 1.17
C GLY A 22 43.25 -22.55 2.60
N SER A 23 44.37 -22.91 3.23
CA SER A 23 44.48 -23.44 4.57
C SER A 23 44.10 -22.43 5.66
N GLY A 24 43.09 -22.73 6.47
CA GLY A 24 42.70 -21.93 7.65
C GLY A 24 41.75 -22.72 8.52
N HIS A 25 42.12 -22.97 9.78
CA HIS A 25 41.45 -23.81 10.77
C HIS A 25 39.93 -23.58 10.90
N PRO A 26 39.12 -24.64 11.00
CA PRO A 26 37.69 -24.52 11.21
C PRO A 26 37.36 -24.32 12.72
N ARG A 27 36.92 -23.15 13.09
CA ARG A 27 36.08 -23.01 14.29
C ARG A 27 34.68 -23.46 13.91
N THR A 28 34.34 -24.69 14.22
CA THR A 28 33.00 -25.26 14.15
C THR A 28 32.05 -24.45 15.06
N ARG A 29 31.31 -23.52 14.48
CA ARG A 29 30.08 -23.01 15.13
C ARG A 29 29.06 -24.13 15.02
N ILE A 30 28.77 -24.74 16.15
CA ILE A 30 27.61 -25.62 16.32
C ILE A 30 26.36 -24.69 16.16
N ILE A 31 25.79 -24.67 14.96
CA ILE A 31 24.48 -24.06 14.71
C ILE A 31 23.50 -24.98 15.44
N SER A 32 22.98 -24.46 16.56
CA SER A 32 22.02 -25.14 17.40
C SER A 32 20.84 -25.62 16.55
N HIS A 33 20.60 -26.92 16.54
CA HIS A 33 19.49 -27.61 15.86
C HIS A 33 18.08 -27.17 16.35
N ARG A 34 17.99 -26.25 17.33
CA ARG A 34 16.73 -25.69 17.81
C ARG A 34 16.13 -24.58 16.93
N MET A 35 16.92 -24.00 16.02
CA MET A 35 16.45 -22.90 15.18
C MET A 35 15.61 -23.35 13.97
N VAL A 36 15.60 -24.66 13.64
CA VAL A 36 14.89 -25.20 12.47
C VAL A 36 13.48 -25.68 12.78
N VAL A 37 13.13 -25.88 14.08
CA VAL A 37 11.84 -26.48 14.46
C VAL A 37 10.71 -25.48 14.60
N ALA A 38 11.00 -24.19 14.83
CA ALA A 38 9.97 -23.16 14.97
C ALA A 38 9.33 -22.71 13.64
N CYS A 39 9.98 -22.97 12.50
CA CYS A 39 9.45 -22.61 11.17
C CYS A 39 8.54 -23.68 10.53
N ILE A 40 8.30 -24.82 11.19
CA ILE A 40 7.68 -26.01 10.53
C ILE A 40 6.16 -26.06 10.66
N PHE A 41 5.50 -25.19 11.45
CA PHE A 41 4.05 -25.32 11.72
C PHE A 41 3.16 -24.10 11.44
N ALA A 42 3.65 -23.05 10.77
CA ALA A 42 2.71 -22.15 10.13
C ALA A 42 2.31 -22.78 8.79
N PRO A 43 1.01 -23.04 8.52
CA PRO A 43 0.59 -23.47 7.20
C PRO A 43 1.08 -22.42 6.19
N LEU A 44 1.93 -22.86 5.25
CA LEU A 44 2.33 -22.03 4.10
C LEU A 44 1.05 -21.49 3.46
N GLY A 45 0.80 -20.17 3.58
CA GLY A 45 -0.32 -19.53 2.92
C GLY A 45 -1.51 -19.12 3.80
N ALA A 46 -1.34 -18.87 5.12
CA ALA A 46 -2.40 -18.28 5.94
C ALA A 46 -2.04 -16.85 6.39
N ILE A 47 -3.02 -15.94 6.38
CA ILE A 47 -2.87 -14.62 7.02
C ILE A 47 -2.80 -14.81 8.53
N GLN A 48 -1.72 -14.33 9.13
CA GLN A 48 -1.45 -14.44 10.57
C GLN A 48 -1.87 -13.19 11.32
N VAL A 49 -1.77 -12.01 10.67
CA VAL A 49 -2.07 -10.70 11.26
C VAL A 49 -2.99 -9.91 10.34
N ILE A 50 -4.01 -9.28 10.94
CA ILE A 50 -4.90 -8.35 10.24
C ILE A 50 -4.77 -6.97 10.90
N ILE A 51 -4.44 -5.95 10.10
CA ILE A 51 -4.39 -4.56 10.53
C ILE A 51 -5.79 -3.96 10.35
N ALA A 52 -6.43 -3.64 11.48
CA ALA A 52 -7.80 -3.15 11.53
C ALA A 52 -7.92 -1.63 11.73
N GLY A 53 -6.80 -0.92 11.86
CA GLY A 53 -6.80 0.54 12.02
C GLY A 53 -7.13 1.27 10.74
N LEU A 54 -7.80 2.41 10.86
CA LEU A 54 -8.06 3.32 9.74
C LEU A 54 -6.76 3.97 9.24
N GLY A 55 -6.74 4.40 7.99
CA GLY A 55 -5.65 5.23 7.47
C GLY A 55 -5.37 6.42 8.39
N ARG A 56 -4.09 6.78 8.57
CA ARG A 56 -3.62 7.84 9.51
C ARG A 56 -3.73 7.50 11.00
N SER A 57 -4.10 6.28 11.38
CA SER A 57 -4.07 5.83 12.80
C SER A 57 -2.72 5.27 13.24
N GLY A 58 -1.71 5.19 12.34
CA GLY A 58 -0.40 4.58 12.61
C GLY A 58 -0.21 3.23 11.91
N SER A 59 -1.13 2.85 11.03
CA SER A 59 -1.09 1.59 10.28
C SER A 59 0.18 1.45 9.43
N SER A 60 0.71 2.54 8.84
CA SER A 60 1.99 2.49 8.09
C SER A 60 3.17 2.13 8.98
N SER A 61 3.26 2.73 10.19
CA SER A 61 4.30 2.41 11.16
C SER A 61 4.18 0.99 11.69
N LEU A 62 2.95 0.51 11.91
CA LEU A 62 2.71 -0.89 12.26
C LEU A 62 3.11 -1.83 11.13
N ASN A 63 2.82 -1.48 9.89
CA ASN A 63 3.20 -2.27 8.72
C ASN A 63 4.72 -2.45 8.64
N GLU A 64 5.48 -1.37 8.83
CA GLU A 64 6.94 -1.40 8.89
C GLU A 64 7.46 -2.23 10.08
N ALA A 65 6.81 -2.11 11.25
CA ALA A 65 7.15 -2.92 12.41
C ALA A 65 6.90 -4.42 12.17
N LEU A 66 5.80 -4.78 11.53
CA LEU A 66 5.51 -6.17 11.17
C LEU A 66 6.54 -6.72 10.18
N ALA A 67 7.01 -5.90 9.21
CA ALA A 67 8.07 -6.30 8.30
C ALA A 67 9.39 -6.59 9.03
N GLN A 68 9.74 -5.80 10.06
CA GLN A 68 10.91 -6.08 10.91
C GLN A 68 10.74 -7.36 11.76
N LEU A 69 9.52 -7.79 12.02
CA LEU A 69 9.19 -9.06 12.67
C LEU A 69 9.01 -10.22 11.66
N ASN A 70 9.50 -10.06 10.42
CA ASN A 70 9.44 -11.04 9.33
C ASN A 70 8.04 -11.39 8.82
N TYR A 71 7.05 -10.51 9.03
CA TYR A 71 5.77 -10.63 8.34
C TYR A 71 5.88 -10.02 6.94
N THR A 72 5.37 -10.75 5.93
CA THR A 72 5.21 -10.18 4.59
C THR A 72 3.89 -9.40 4.57
N THR A 73 4.00 -8.08 4.47
CA THR A 73 2.86 -7.18 4.60
C THR A 73 2.46 -6.60 3.25
N VAL A 74 1.16 -6.41 3.04
CA VAL A 74 0.66 -5.61 1.91
C VAL A 74 1.04 -4.14 2.16
N VAL A 75 1.77 -3.53 1.22
CA VAL A 75 2.24 -2.16 1.33
C VAL A 75 1.18 -1.23 0.75
N GLY A 76 0.50 -0.49 1.59
CA GLY A 76 -0.28 0.71 1.33
C GLY A 76 -1.15 0.77 0.07
N PHE A 77 -2.00 1.77 0.03
CA PHE A 77 -2.87 2.05 -1.11
C PHE A 77 -2.18 2.99 -2.14
N PRO A 78 -2.29 2.72 -3.46
CA PRO A 78 -2.84 1.53 -4.10
C PRO A 78 -1.75 0.48 -4.36
N ASP A 79 -1.81 -0.66 -3.68
CA ASP A 79 -1.01 -1.80 -4.10
C ASP A 79 -1.58 -2.35 -5.41
N LEU A 80 -0.88 -2.09 -6.51
CA LEU A 80 -1.30 -2.49 -7.85
C LEU A 80 -1.43 -4.00 -8.02
N VAL A 81 -0.79 -4.78 -7.15
CA VAL A 81 -0.83 -6.26 -7.16
C VAL A 81 -2.20 -6.80 -6.74
N PHE A 82 -2.97 -6.03 -5.96
CA PHE A 82 -4.26 -6.45 -5.40
C PHE A 82 -5.46 -5.65 -5.92
N LEU A 83 -5.32 -4.95 -7.04
CA LEU A 83 -6.40 -4.12 -7.58
C LEU A 83 -7.69 -4.88 -7.82
N ASP A 84 -7.60 -6.07 -8.41
CA ASP A 84 -8.78 -6.89 -8.73
C ASP A 84 -9.42 -7.47 -7.46
N GLU A 85 -8.61 -7.90 -6.49
CA GLU A 85 -9.07 -8.40 -5.20
C GLU A 85 -9.74 -7.29 -4.39
N PHE A 86 -9.16 -6.09 -4.37
CA PHE A 86 -9.77 -4.92 -3.72
C PHE A 86 -11.11 -4.55 -4.32
N GLN A 87 -11.23 -4.56 -5.64
CA GLN A 87 -12.49 -4.29 -6.31
C GLN A 87 -13.53 -5.37 -6.00
N ARG A 88 -13.13 -6.65 -6.00
CA ARG A 88 -14.01 -7.79 -5.70
C ARG A 88 -14.49 -7.79 -4.25
N LEU A 89 -13.63 -7.45 -3.30
CA LEU A 89 -14.01 -7.24 -1.89
C LEU A 89 -14.97 -6.04 -1.78
N SER A 90 -14.62 -4.92 -2.41
CA SER A 90 -15.40 -3.69 -2.35
C SER A 90 -16.82 -3.86 -2.92
N ASN A 91 -17.01 -4.61 -3.99
CA ASN A 91 -18.32 -4.84 -4.62
C ASN A 91 -19.05 -6.08 -4.05
N GLY A 92 -18.46 -6.79 -3.08
CA GLY A 92 -19.05 -7.96 -2.44
C GLY A 92 -19.00 -9.24 -3.28
N THR A 93 -18.21 -9.27 -4.37
CA THR A 93 -18.04 -10.48 -5.20
C THR A 93 -17.24 -11.56 -4.47
N ILE A 94 -16.35 -11.17 -3.57
CA ILE A 94 -15.69 -12.05 -2.59
C ILE A 94 -15.95 -11.52 -1.19
N ASP A 95 -15.96 -12.40 -0.22
CA ASP A 95 -15.99 -12.05 1.20
C ASP A 95 -14.57 -11.85 1.76
N ASP A 96 -14.49 -11.46 3.04
CA ASP A 96 -13.21 -11.26 3.73
C ASP A 96 -12.34 -12.50 3.72
N SER A 97 -12.93 -13.69 3.88
CA SER A 97 -12.20 -14.95 3.90
C SER A 97 -11.58 -15.25 2.53
N GLY A 98 -12.35 -15.05 1.47
CA GLY A 98 -11.87 -15.19 0.09
C GLY A 98 -10.78 -14.15 -0.27
N PHE A 99 -10.93 -12.92 0.18
CA PHE A 99 -9.91 -11.90 0.02
C PHE A 99 -8.60 -12.28 0.74
N LEU A 100 -8.70 -12.65 2.02
CA LEU A 100 -7.52 -13.02 2.82
C LEU A 100 -6.83 -14.28 2.27
N ALA A 101 -7.58 -15.25 1.75
CA ALA A 101 -7.02 -16.43 1.10
C ALA A 101 -6.20 -16.05 -0.15
N GLN A 102 -6.73 -15.19 -1.02
CA GLN A 102 -6.01 -14.75 -2.22
C GLN A 102 -4.76 -13.92 -1.90
N VAL A 103 -4.80 -13.12 -0.83
CA VAL A 103 -3.62 -12.40 -0.34
C VAL A 103 -2.56 -13.39 0.17
N ALA A 104 -2.99 -14.41 0.92
CA ALA A 104 -2.10 -15.47 1.42
C ALA A 104 -1.47 -16.32 0.31
N GLU A 105 -2.21 -16.66 -0.74
CA GLU A 105 -1.70 -17.37 -1.93
C GLU A 105 -0.58 -16.63 -2.62
N LYS A 106 -0.55 -15.31 -2.54
CA LYS A 106 0.54 -14.46 -3.06
C LYS A 106 1.75 -14.35 -2.11
N GLY A 107 1.75 -15.10 -0.99
CA GLY A 107 2.85 -15.17 -0.03
C GLY A 107 2.83 -14.10 1.06
N TYR A 108 1.74 -13.37 1.22
CA TYR A 108 1.59 -12.41 2.31
C TYR A 108 1.10 -13.09 3.58
N THR A 109 1.61 -12.64 4.72
CA THR A 109 1.25 -13.14 6.05
C THR A 109 0.52 -12.13 6.92
N ALA A 110 0.51 -10.86 6.49
CA ALA A 110 -0.26 -9.79 7.12
C ALA A 110 -1.04 -8.99 6.07
N ALA A 111 -2.29 -8.62 6.41
CA ALA A 111 -3.21 -7.92 5.51
C ALA A 111 -4.09 -6.90 6.27
N GLY A 112 -4.94 -6.19 5.55
CA GLY A 112 -5.92 -5.24 6.10
C GLY A 112 -5.59 -3.81 5.71
N TYR A 113 -4.72 -3.14 6.46
CA TYR A 113 -4.27 -1.77 6.19
C TYR A 113 -5.42 -0.85 5.73
N ASP A 114 -5.29 -0.16 4.60
CA ASP A 114 -6.31 0.78 4.10
C ASP A 114 -7.65 0.14 3.72
N MET A 115 -7.73 -1.20 3.69
CA MET A 115 -8.98 -1.93 3.42
C MET A 115 -9.83 -2.15 4.68
N ALA A 116 -9.33 -1.81 5.86
CA ALA A 116 -10.05 -1.95 7.11
C ALA A 116 -11.51 -1.42 7.09
N PRO A 117 -11.82 -0.28 6.45
CA PRO A 117 -13.20 0.21 6.33
C PRO A 117 -14.14 -0.74 5.60
N LEU A 118 -13.64 -1.56 4.69
CA LEU A 118 -14.43 -2.47 3.86
C LEU A 118 -14.56 -3.86 4.47
N MET A 119 -13.80 -4.19 5.52
CA MET A 119 -13.75 -5.51 6.12
C MET A 119 -14.85 -5.74 7.15
N ASN A 120 -15.32 -7.01 7.20
CA ASN A 120 -16.14 -7.52 8.28
C ASN A 120 -15.25 -8.29 9.28
N PHE A 121 -14.87 -7.64 10.36
CA PHE A 121 -13.94 -8.22 11.33
C PHE A 121 -14.48 -9.46 12.07
N ALA A 122 -15.79 -9.65 12.15
CA ALA A 122 -16.37 -10.88 12.70
C ALA A 122 -16.05 -12.08 11.79
N ASN A 123 -16.05 -11.91 10.47
CA ASN A 123 -15.65 -12.94 9.51
C ASN A 123 -14.11 -13.10 9.48
N ALA A 124 -13.39 -12.00 9.44
CA ALA A 124 -11.93 -12.01 9.47
C ALA A 124 -11.37 -12.72 10.72
N ALA A 125 -12.02 -12.57 11.88
CA ALA A 125 -11.63 -13.26 13.11
C ALA A 125 -11.78 -14.78 13.04
N LYS A 126 -12.66 -15.31 12.17
CA LYS A 126 -12.83 -16.77 11.99
C LYS A 126 -11.62 -17.43 11.32
N THR A 127 -10.78 -16.69 10.62
CA THR A 127 -9.58 -17.23 9.97
C THR A 127 -8.50 -17.67 10.94
N GLY A 128 -8.58 -17.28 12.20
CA GLY A 128 -7.56 -17.58 13.20
C GLY A 128 -6.51 -16.48 13.36
N ALA A 129 -6.47 -15.49 12.49
CA ALA A 129 -5.51 -14.39 12.53
C ALA A 129 -5.63 -13.53 13.81
N LYS A 130 -4.53 -12.99 14.26
CA LYS A 130 -4.46 -11.93 15.29
C LYS A 130 -4.83 -10.60 14.65
N ILE A 131 -5.64 -9.79 15.31
CA ILE A 131 -6.15 -8.53 14.79
C ILE A 131 -5.57 -7.38 15.61
N ILE A 132 -4.99 -6.39 14.93
CA ILE A 132 -4.40 -5.21 15.56
C ILE A 132 -5.17 -3.97 15.12
N LEU A 133 -5.89 -3.38 16.06
CA LEU A 133 -6.58 -2.11 15.88
C LEU A 133 -5.63 -0.98 16.28
N THR A 134 -5.08 -0.26 15.29
CA THR A 134 -4.28 0.92 15.59
C THR A 134 -5.18 2.10 15.92
N GLU A 135 -4.91 2.76 17.05
CA GLU A 135 -5.64 3.93 17.49
C GLU A 135 -4.71 5.13 17.73
N ARG A 136 -5.23 6.34 17.52
CA ARG A 136 -4.60 7.60 17.94
C ARG A 136 -5.01 7.94 19.37
N ASP A 137 -4.36 8.94 19.93
CA ASP A 137 -4.65 9.44 21.27
C ASP A 137 -6.11 9.88 21.44
N SER A 138 -6.73 10.37 20.35
CA SER A 138 -8.15 10.70 20.30
C SER A 138 -8.67 10.73 18.88
N ALA A 139 -10.00 10.66 18.73
CA ALA A 139 -10.70 10.86 17.45
C ALA A 139 -10.39 12.23 16.83
N ASP A 140 -10.19 13.25 17.67
CA ASP A 140 -9.88 14.60 17.24
C ASP A 140 -8.49 14.72 16.62
N VAL A 141 -7.47 14.09 17.23
CA VAL A 141 -6.10 13.99 16.69
C VAL A 141 -6.11 13.24 15.35
N TRP A 142 -6.90 12.16 15.26
CA TRP A 142 -7.04 11.42 14.00
C TRP A 142 -7.70 12.26 12.91
N ALA A 143 -8.85 12.91 13.20
CA ALA A 143 -9.55 13.77 12.24
C ALA A 143 -8.66 14.91 11.73
N THR A 144 -7.88 15.53 12.63
CA THR A 144 -6.90 16.56 12.25
C THR A 144 -5.87 16.01 11.25
N SER A 145 -5.36 14.80 11.49
CA SER A 145 -4.40 14.17 10.57
C SER A 145 -5.01 13.85 9.20
N VAL A 146 -6.27 13.37 9.18
CA VAL A 146 -7.00 13.08 7.93
C VAL A 146 -7.21 14.36 7.12
N LEU A 147 -7.74 15.42 7.76
CA LEU A 147 -7.99 16.70 7.10
C LEU A 147 -6.72 17.33 6.55
N ALA A 148 -5.60 17.20 7.27
CA ALA A 148 -4.32 17.76 6.85
C ALA A 148 -3.61 16.97 5.73
N THR A 149 -4.07 15.74 5.40
CA THR A 149 -3.35 14.85 4.50
C THR A 149 -4.24 14.26 3.41
N ILE A 150 -5.04 13.24 3.72
CA ILE A 150 -5.76 12.45 2.71
C ILE A 150 -7.12 13.03 2.28
N ALA A 151 -7.59 14.08 2.92
CA ALA A 151 -8.95 14.61 2.70
C ALA A 151 -9.28 14.96 1.24
N THR A 152 -8.28 15.38 0.47
CA THR A 152 -8.44 15.81 -0.93
C THR A 152 -7.90 14.81 -1.95
N HIS A 153 -7.32 13.68 -1.53
CA HIS A 153 -6.70 12.72 -2.45
C HIS A 153 -7.67 12.20 -3.51
N LYS A 154 -8.88 11.80 -3.09
CA LYS A 154 -9.89 11.30 -4.03
C LYS A 154 -10.21 12.34 -5.10
N ALA A 155 -10.38 13.62 -4.70
CA ALA A 155 -10.70 14.68 -5.64
C ALA A 155 -9.65 14.84 -6.74
N ALA A 156 -8.36 14.65 -6.43
CA ALA A 156 -7.31 14.63 -7.43
C ALA A 156 -7.31 13.34 -8.26
N MET A 157 -7.42 12.17 -7.62
CA MET A 157 -7.33 10.85 -8.27
C MET A 157 -8.44 10.60 -9.29
N ILE A 158 -9.62 11.24 -9.15
CA ILE A 158 -10.72 11.11 -10.11
C ILE A 158 -10.65 12.10 -11.27
N GLN A 159 -9.60 12.92 -11.36
CA GLN A 159 -9.35 13.88 -12.42
C GLN A 159 -8.26 13.41 -13.40
N ARG A 160 -8.13 14.09 -14.54
CA ARG A 160 -6.99 13.90 -15.45
C ARG A 160 -5.70 14.44 -14.80
N PRO A 161 -4.54 13.79 -15.01
CA PRO A 161 -4.29 12.63 -15.90
C PRO A 161 -4.64 11.26 -15.30
N PHE A 162 -4.99 11.15 -14.02
CA PHE A 162 -5.17 9.88 -13.32
C PHE A 162 -6.27 8.99 -13.94
N THR A 163 -7.33 9.58 -14.49
CA THR A 163 -8.40 8.85 -15.18
C THR A 163 -7.93 8.11 -16.45
N PHE A 164 -6.74 8.41 -16.99
CA PHE A 164 -6.15 7.64 -18.07
C PHE A 164 -5.43 6.37 -17.57
N ILE A 165 -5.07 6.31 -16.30
CA ILE A 165 -4.38 5.18 -15.70
C ILE A 165 -5.43 4.16 -15.26
N LYS A 166 -5.34 2.92 -15.81
CA LYS A 166 -6.30 1.83 -15.52
C LYS A 166 -6.52 1.64 -14.02
N ALA A 167 -5.44 1.65 -13.23
CA ALA A 167 -5.49 1.46 -11.78
C ALA A 167 -6.45 2.42 -11.09
N PHE A 168 -6.37 3.73 -11.36
CA PHE A 168 -7.25 4.72 -10.73
C PHE A 168 -8.71 4.57 -11.15
N ARG A 169 -8.97 4.15 -12.40
CA ARG A 169 -10.33 3.87 -12.85
C ARG A 169 -10.94 2.66 -12.14
N VAL A 170 -10.16 1.60 -11.97
CA VAL A 170 -10.57 0.38 -11.25
C VAL A 170 -10.82 0.68 -9.78
N LEU A 171 -9.98 1.51 -9.16
CA LEU A 171 -10.08 1.86 -7.75
C LEU A 171 -11.19 2.87 -7.43
N ARG A 172 -11.73 3.58 -8.40
CA ARG A 172 -12.73 4.63 -8.16
C ARG A 172 -13.92 4.19 -7.29
N PRO A 173 -14.61 3.06 -7.57
CA PRO A 173 -15.71 2.60 -6.72
C PRO A 173 -15.27 2.29 -5.28
N THR A 174 -14.05 1.79 -5.11
CA THR A 174 -13.46 1.53 -3.80
C THR A 174 -13.19 2.84 -3.05
N LEU A 175 -12.64 3.84 -3.73
CA LEU A 175 -12.44 5.19 -3.19
C LEU A 175 -13.77 5.84 -2.79
N ASP A 176 -14.82 5.68 -3.60
CA ASP A 176 -16.14 6.20 -3.27
C ASP A 176 -16.65 5.63 -1.94
N LYS A 177 -16.52 4.31 -1.74
CA LYS A 177 -16.89 3.65 -0.49
C LYS A 177 -16.02 4.07 0.69
N LEU A 178 -14.71 4.20 0.51
CA LEU A 178 -13.78 4.61 1.57
C LEU A 178 -14.09 6.04 2.04
N TYR A 179 -14.33 6.96 1.12
CA TYR A 179 -14.64 8.34 1.47
C TYR A 179 -16.04 8.47 2.09
N ALA A 180 -17.02 7.70 1.61
CA ALA A 180 -18.31 7.60 2.27
C ALA A 180 -18.18 7.07 3.70
N TYR A 181 -17.35 6.03 3.90
CA TYR A 181 -17.09 5.48 5.24
C TYR A 181 -16.48 6.52 6.18
N TYR A 182 -15.48 7.29 5.72
CA TYR A 182 -14.86 8.35 6.51
C TYR A 182 -15.81 9.55 6.73
N ASN A 183 -16.77 9.75 5.84
CA ASN A 183 -17.79 10.81 5.94
C ASN A 183 -19.08 10.34 6.64
N ASP A 184 -18.98 9.34 7.53
CA ASP A 184 -20.07 8.79 8.33
C ASP A 184 -21.24 8.22 7.49
N GLY A 185 -20.91 7.62 6.35
CA GLY A 185 -21.85 6.97 5.43
C GLY A 185 -22.33 7.82 4.26
N GLU A 186 -22.04 9.11 4.24
CA GLU A 186 -22.45 10.00 3.14
C GLU A 186 -21.35 10.13 2.07
N GLU A 187 -21.76 10.17 0.81
CA GLU A 187 -20.84 10.37 -0.31
C GLU A 187 -20.04 11.67 -0.17
N ALA A 188 -18.73 11.58 -0.41
CA ALA A 188 -17.85 12.73 -0.40
C ALA A 188 -16.73 12.58 -1.46
N HIS A 189 -16.36 13.69 -2.09
CA HIS A 189 -15.15 13.78 -2.92
C HIS A 189 -13.98 14.40 -2.14
N VAL A 190 -14.31 15.24 -1.18
CA VAL A 190 -13.39 15.88 -0.25
C VAL A 190 -13.96 15.73 1.15
N LEU A 191 -13.12 15.39 2.11
CA LEU A 191 -13.50 15.29 3.52
C LEU A 191 -13.28 16.67 4.17
N THR A 192 -14.33 17.28 4.68
CA THR A 192 -14.27 18.61 5.29
C THR A 192 -14.89 18.65 6.68
N ASP A 193 -15.82 17.75 6.99
CA ASP A 193 -16.56 17.73 8.25
C ASP A 193 -15.80 16.95 9.33
N ARG A 194 -15.21 17.68 10.26
CA ARG A 194 -14.45 17.11 11.39
C ARG A 194 -15.29 16.22 12.30
N GLU A 195 -16.54 16.62 12.56
CA GLU A 195 -17.39 15.87 13.47
C GLU A 195 -17.87 14.54 12.84
N ARG A 196 -18.11 14.52 11.52
CA ARG A 196 -18.37 13.29 10.80
C ARG A 196 -17.17 12.33 10.85
N LEU A 197 -15.97 12.85 10.62
CA LEU A 197 -14.74 12.06 10.74
C LEU A 197 -14.59 11.46 12.14
N LYS A 198 -14.81 12.24 13.19
CA LYS A 198 -14.72 11.75 14.57
C LYS A 198 -15.74 10.65 14.86
N ARG A 199 -17.00 10.83 14.39
CA ARG A 199 -18.03 9.78 14.52
C ARG A 199 -17.65 8.52 13.77
N ALA A 200 -17.17 8.64 12.52
CA ALA A 200 -16.75 7.49 11.72
C ALA A 200 -15.60 6.71 12.40
N TYR A 201 -14.62 7.44 12.94
CA TYR A 201 -13.52 6.85 13.70
C TYR A 201 -13.99 6.09 14.94
N THR A 202 -14.84 6.70 15.75
CA THR A 202 -15.37 6.09 16.98
C THR A 202 -16.21 4.85 16.65
N LYS A 203 -17.15 4.97 15.68
CA LYS A 203 -17.95 3.83 15.21
C LYS A 203 -17.09 2.66 14.69
N HIS A 204 -16.00 2.98 13.98
CA HIS A 204 -15.07 1.95 13.50
C HIS A 204 -14.40 1.22 14.66
N SER A 205 -13.83 1.97 15.61
CA SER A 205 -13.18 1.39 16.78
C SER A 205 -14.13 0.52 17.58
N GLU A 206 -15.35 0.99 17.85
CA GLU A 206 -16.38 0.23 18.56
C GLU A 206 -16.79 -1.03 17.79
N LYS A 207 -16.99 -0.92 16.47
CA LYS A 207 -17.31 -2.06 15.62
C LYS A 207 -16.24 -3.15 15.69
N VAL A 208 -14.95 -2.79 15.58
CA VAL A 208 -13.86 -3.76 15.67
C VAL A 208 -13.82 -4.41 17.06
N LYS A 209 -13.89 -3.60 18.13
CA LYS A 209 -13.88 -4.07 19.53
C LYS A 209 -15.05 -5.02 19.85
N ALA A 210 -16.20 -4.75 19.27
CA ALA A 210 -17.39 -5.61 19.46
C ALA A 210 -17.35 -6.90 18.63
N SER A 211 -16.66 -6.88 17.48
CA SER A 211 -16.66 -8.00 16.52
C SER A 211 -15.56 -9.03 16.78
N VAL A 212 -14.48 -8.64 17.49
CA VAL A 212 -13.28 -9.47 17.63
C VAL A 212 -13.15 -9.96 19.07
N PRO A 213 -12.93 -11.28 19.30
CA PRO A 213 -12.66 -11.80 20.65
C PRO A 213 -11.43 -11.16 21.28
N ARG A 214 -11.51 -10.81 22.56
CA ARG A 214 -10.44 -10.06 23.28
C ARG A 214 -9.04 -10.69 23.19
N HIS A 215 -8.97 -12.01 23.21
CA HIS A 215 -7.70 -12.75 23.12
C HIS A 215 -7.04 -12.68 21.74
N ARG A 216 -7.76 -12.21 20.71
CA ARG A 216 -7.27 -12.03 19.33
C ARG A 216 -7.14 -10.57 18.94
N LEU A 217 -7.49 -9.63 19.80
CA LEU A 217 -7.48 -8.20 19.53
C LEU A 217 -6.42 -7.49 20.35
N LEU A 218 -5.50 -6.81 19.69
CA LEU A 218 -4.64 -5.80 20.30
C LEU A 218 -5.16 -4.41 19.90
N ILE A 219 -5.50 -3.60 20.90
CA ILE A 219 -5.71 -2.16 20.71
C ILE A 219 -4.34 -1.50 20.88
N PHE A 220 -3.84 -0.87 19.83
CA PHE A 220 -2.45 -0.47 19.75
C PHE A 220 -2.28 0.99 19.35
N ASN A 221 -1.58 1.76 20.21
CA ASN A 221 -1.05 3.06 19.82
C ASN A 221 0.45 2.90 19.53
N VAL A 222 0.91 3.37 18.38
CA VAL A 222 2.33 3.24 17.97
C VAL A 222 3.32 3.87 18.97
N LYS A 223 2.87 4.80 19.79
CA LYS A 223 3.67 5.39 20.87
C LYS A 223 4.04 4.39 21.99
N GLN A 224 3.33 3.27 22.08
CA GLN A 224 3.60 2.22 23.06
C GLN A 224 4.86 1.41 22.71
N GLY A 225 5.34 1.52 21.47
CA GLY A 225 6.56 0.84 21.03
C GLY A 225 6.41 -0.67 20.88
N TRP A 226 7.54 -1.35 20.94
CA TRP A 226 7.64 -2.78 20.67
C TRP A 226 6.98 -3.72 21.71
N PRO A 227 7.07 -3.46 23.04
CA PRO A 227 6.71 -4.47 24.03
C PRO A 227 5.28 -5.02 23.94
N PRO A 228 4.21 -4.20 23.76
CA PRO A 228 2.87 -4.76 23.64
C PRO A 228 2.68 -5.52 22.33
N LEU A 229 3.32 -5.09 21.24
CA LEU A 229 3.25 -5.75 19.95
C LEU A 229 3.93 -7.12 19.98
N CYS A 230 5.18 -7.19 20.46
CA CYS A 230 5.92 -8.44 20.59
C CYS A 230 5.20 -9.46 21.46
N ARG A 231 4.69 -9.01 22.63
CA ARG A 231 3.92 -9.87 23.53
C ARG A 231 2.67 -10.43 22.87
N PHE A 232 1.93 -9.59 22.16
CA PHE A 232 0.71 -10.00 21.47
C PHE A 232 0.99 -10.97 20.33
N LEU A 233 2.09 -10.81 19.62
CA LEU A 233 2.47 -11.65 18.49
C LEU A 233 3.24 -12.91 18.90
N ASP A 234 3.45 -13.14 20.22
CA ASP A 234 4.22 -14.26 20.77
C ASP A 234 5.67 -14.31 20.23
N VAL A 235 6.28 -13.12 20.03
CA VAL A 235 7.68 -13.02 19.62
C VAL A 235 8.57 -13.55 20.74
N GLU A 236 9.50 -14.44 20.40
CA GLU A 236 10.43 -15.05 21.35
C GLU A 236 11.23 -13.98 22.11
N GLU A 237 11.46 -14.22 23.41
CA GLU A 237 12.29 -13.34 24.25
C GLU A 237 13.68 -13.16 23.63
N GLY A 238 14.13 -11.92 23.49
CA GLY A 238 15.40 -11.58 22.81
C GLY A 238 15.29 -11.36 21.31
N SER A 239 14.19 -11.75 20.67
CA SER A 239 13.94 -11.48 19.24
C SER A 239 13.12 -10.21 19.00
N CYS A 240 12.52 -9.64 20.06
CA CYS A 240 11.82 -8.37 19.99
C CYS A 240 12.82 -7.22 19.77
N PRO A 241 12.63 -6.35 18.78
CA PRO A 241 13.53 -5.24 18.53
C PRO A 241 13.62 -4.29 19.73
N THR A 242 14.83 -3.83 20.04
CA THR A 242 15.10 -2.89 21.16
C THR A 242 15.28 -1.45 20.70
N GLY A 243 15.36 -1.20 19.38
CA GLY A 243 15.47 0.12 18.78
C GLY A 243 14.18 0.93 18.86
N PRO A 244 14.19 2.17 18.34
CA PRO A 244 12.98 2.99 18.24
C PRO A 244 11.92 2.30 17.38
N PHE A 245 10.65 2.47 17.75
CA PHE A 245 9.55 1.96 16.93
C PHE A 245 9.51 2.69 15.57
N PRO A 246 9.23 2.01 14.45
CA PRO A 246 9.22 2.63 13.14
C PRO A 246 8.27 3.83 13.06
N TRP A 247 8.71 4.87 12.41
CA TRP A 247 7.91 6.06 12.12
C TRP A 247 7.78 6.23 10.61
N ALA A 248 6.81 5.54 10.03
CA ALA A 248 6.57 5.57 8.61
C ALA A 248 5.47 6.57 8.24
N MET A 249 5.59 7.17 7.07
CA MET A 249 4.62 8.05 6.44
C MET A 249 4.22 9.25 7.32
N SER A 250 5.15 10.16 7.53
CA SER A 250 4.90 11.41 8.25
C SER A 250 3.80 12.26 7.59
N SER A 251 3.23 13.20 8.33
CA SER A 251 2.26 14.15 7.76
C SER A 251 2.89 15.04 6.69
N PHE A 252 4.19 15.28 6.77
CA PHE A 252 4.93 16.06 5.77
C PHE A 252 5.02 15.32 4.43
N GLU A 253 5.43 14.05 4.45
CA GLU A 253 5.49 13.20 3.24
C GLU A 253 4.11 13.07 2.60
N MET A 254 3.06 12.86 3.38
CA MET A 254 1.69 12.81 2.87
C MET A 254 1.25 14.13 2.23
N LYS A 255 1.65 15.28 2.78
CA LYS A 255 1.36 16.59 2.17
C LYS A 255 2.09 16.76 0.83
N ILE A 256 3.34 16.27 0.72
CA ILE A 256 4.08 16.28 -0.56
C ILE A 256 3.35 15.41 -1.58
N ILE A 257 2.93 14.20 -1.22
CA ILE A 257 2.18 13.31 -2.11
C ILE A 257 0.87 13.99 -2.56
N THR A 258 0.14 14.57 -1.63
CA THR A 258 -1.09 15.34 -1.93
C THR A 258 -0.82 16.48 -2.91
N PHE A 259 0.22 17.26 -2.65
CA PHE A 259 0.64 18.35 -3.53
C PHE A 259 0.97 17.86 -4.94
N VAL A 260 1.74 16.76 -5.06
CA VAL A 260 2.09 16.17 -6.37
C VAL A 260 0.83 15.74 -7.13
N PHE A 261 -0.14 15.10 -6.46
CA PHE A 261 -1.41 14.74 -7.09
C PHE A 261 -2.15 15.96 -7.63
N HIS A 262 -2.28 17.02 -6.84
CA HIS A 262 -2.96 18.24 -7.28
C HIS A 262 -2.16 18.97 -8.37
N ALA A 263 -0.85 19.10 -8.24
CA ALA A 263 0.00 19.70 -9.26
C ALA A 263 -0.12 18.98 -10.61
N ALA A 264 -0.15 17.64 -10.59
CA ALA A 264 -0.36 16.86 -11.80
C ALA A 264 -1.70 17.17 -12.49
N THR A 265 -2.80 17.37 -11.73
CA THR A 265 -4.09 17.75 -12.31
C THR A 265 -4.08 19.16 -12.90
N TRP A 266 -3.31 20.08 -12.33
CA TRP A 266 -3.22 21.47 -12.81
C TRP A 266 -2.29 21.61 -14.01
N VAL A 267 -1.18 20.88 -14.03
CA VAL A 267 -0.20 20.93 -15.10
C VAL A 267 -0.67 20.16 -16.34
N TRP A 268 -1.46 19.11 -16.16
CA TRP A 268 -1.94 18.25 -17.24
C TRP A 268 -2.51 19.01 -18.47
N PRO A 269 -3.40 20.03 -18.31
CA PRO A 269 -3.95 20.75 -19.47
C PRO A 269 -2.91 21.55 -20.28
N LEU A 270 -1.74 21.83 -19.68
CA LEU A 270 -0.66 22.56 -20.31
C LEU A 270 0.21 21.68 -21.21
N ILE A 271 0.21 20.36 -20.97
CA ILE A 271 1.07 19.42 -21.72
C ILE A 271 0.82 19.48 -23.24
N PRO A 272 -0.43 19.44 -23.77
CA PRO A 272 -0.66 19.55 -25.20
C PRO A 272 -0.37 20.94 -25.79
N ILE A 273 -0.30 21.98 -24.96
CA ILE A 273 -0.07 23.35 -25.42
C ILE A 273 1.40 23.54 -25.85
N VAL A 274 2.34 22.90 -25.17
CA VAL A 274 3.78 23.03 -25.44
C VAL A 274 4.15 22.65 -26.89
N PRO A 275 3.78 21.47 -27.41
CA PRO A 275 4.10 21.10 -28.80
C PRO A 275 3.38 21.98 -29.81
N VAL A 276 2.17 22.46 -29.50
CA VAL A 276 1.43 23.38 -30.38
C VAL A 276 2.17 24.71 -30.47
N LEU A 277 2.60 25.28 -29.35
CA LEU A 277 3.39 26.53 -29.35
C LEU A 277 4.75 26.36 -30.06
N ALA A 278 5.40 25.21 -29.85
CA ALA A 278 6.64 24.88 -30.54
C ALA A 278 6.45 24.80 -32.06
N ALA A 279 5.37 24.13 -32.51
CA ALA A 279 5.02 24.05 -33.92
C ALA A 279 4.74 25.44 -34.53
N PHE A 280 3.99 26.30 -33.83
CA PHE A 280 3.76 27.69 -34.26
C PHE A 280 5.05 28.51 -34.28
N GLY A 281 5.94 28.30 -33.34
CA GLY A 281 7.27 28.94 -33.32
C GLY A 281 8.12 28.55 -34.51
N CYS A 282 8.18 27.24 -34.84
CA CYS A 282 8.89 26.75 -36.03
C CYS A 282 8.32 27.31 -37.32
N VAL A 283 6.98 27.34 -37.48
CA VAL A 283 6.33 27.92 -38.69
C VAL A 283 6.68 29.40 -38.83
N ARG A 284 6.69 30.18 -37.75
CA ARG A 284 7.08 31.58 -37.78
C ARG A 284 8.57 31.78 -38.10
N CYS A 285 9.46 30.93 -37.62
CA CYS A 285 10.87 30.97 -37.99
C CYS A 285 11.09 30.64 -39.46
N PHE A 286 10.39 29.66 -39.98
CA PHE A 286 10.46 29.28 -41.42
C PHE A 286 9.92 30.39 -42.35
N SER A 287 8.80 31.02 -41.99
CA SER A 287 8.23 32.11 -42.78
C SER A 287 9.09 33.39 -42.78
N ARG A 288 9.85 33.65 -41.69
CA ARG A 288 10.81 34.77 -41.62
C ARG A 288 12.11 34.48 -42.36
N GLY A 289 12.56 33.22 -42.44
CA GLY A 289 13.75 32.81 -43.21
C GLY A 289 13.51 32.83 -44.73
N ALA A 290 12.26 32.69 -45.19
CA ALA A 290 11.91 32.74 -46.59
C ALA A 290 11.87 34.18 -47.17
N ALA A 291 11.89 35.22 -46.35
CA ALA A 291 11.96 36.64 -46.73
C ALA A 291 13.40 37.19 -46.71
N ALA A 292 14.37 36.44 -47.23
CA ALA A 292 15.70 36.98 -47.51
C ALA A 292 15.62 38.01 -48.63
N PRO A 293 16.24 39.19 -48.50
CA PRO A 293 16.19 40.23 -49.54
C PRO A 293 16.81 39.70 -50.84
N ARG A 294 16.06 39.76 -51.96
CA ARG A 294 16.61 39.63 -53.28
C ARG A 294 17.63 40.72 -53.47
N ASN A 295 18.90 40.34 -53.48
CA ASN A 295 20.00 41.24 -53.81
C ASN A 295 19.85 41.71 -55.25
N ASN A 296 19.58 42.97 -55.44
CA ASN A 296 19.35 43.59 -56.74
C ASN A 296 20.70 44.04 -57.28
N ASP A 297 21.57 43.11 -57.68
CA ASP A 297 22.88 43.37 -58.31
C ASP A 297 22.76 43.53 -59.83
N ASN A 298 21.81 44.35 -60.30
CA ASN A 298 21.73 44.73 -61.70
C ASN A 298 21.64 46.25 -61.87
N ALA A 299 22.66 47.00 -61.40
CA ALA A 299 22.80 48.42 -61.71
C ALA A 299 24.27 48.82 -61.68
N LYS A 300 25.11 48.27 -62.61
CA LYS A 300 26.38 48.90 -63.07
C LYS A 300 26.88 48.15 -64.29
N ARG A 301 26.27 48.42 -65.44
CA ARG A 301 26.92 48.36 -66.77
C ARG A 301 26.11 49.29 -67.70
N ALA A 302 26.52 50.53 -67.76
CA ALA A 302 26.43 51.45 -68.86
C ALA A 302 27.53 52.48 -68.66
#